data_c8277fa39f4cd5a078cf89b37e900d4b
#
_entry.id   c8277fa39f4cd5a078cf89b37e900d4b
#
_cell.length_a   1.000
_cell.length_b   1.000
_cell.length_c   1.000
_cell.angle_alpha   90.00
_cell.angle_beta   90.00
_cell.angle_gamma   90.00
#
_symmetry.space_group_name_H-M   'P 1'
#
loop_
_entity.id
_entity.type
_entity.pdbx_description
1 polymer ?
#
loop_
_entity_poly.entity_id
_entity_poly.type
_entity_poly.pdbx_seq_one_letter_code
_entity_poly.pdbx_strand_id
1 'polypeptide(L)'
;MKHGFIKVAAATPRVTVADCKANGEEILKAIHEMEKEHVKLMVFPEFCITGYTCHDLFLQRCLLDSAWDELLHIAEETRETDALIFVGLPLRHRGKLYNVAAALNHGRIVGFVPKTYIPNYNEFYEQRQFAGAEEEDVEFVDFLKCEKNEEDEIWDEIPFGT
;
A
#
# COMPACT_ATOMS: atom_id res chain seq x y z
N MET A 1 11.10 -22.65 -6.80
CA MET A 1 11.95 -22.03 -7.87
C MET A 1 12.51 -23.12 -8.77
N LYS A 2 12.30 -23.03 -10.07
CA LYS A 2 13.00 -23.90 -11.04
C LYS A 2 14.14 -23.12 -11.64
N HIS A 3 15.36 -23.67 -11.62
CA HIS A 3 16.57 -23.08 -12.21
C HIS A 3 16.99 -21.69 -11.68
N GLY A 4 16.58 -21.31 -10.46
CA GLY A 4 16.92 -20.01 -9.86
C GLY A 4 16.10 -18.81 -10.38
N PHE A 5 15.08 -19.02 -11.23
CA PHE A 5 14.20 -17.96 -11.72
C PHE A 5 12.90 -17.89 -10.93
N ILE A 6 12.40 -16.68 -10.75
CA ILE A 6 11.04 -16.39 -10.25
C ILE A 6 10.24 -15.68 -11.32
N LYS A 7 8.95 -15.89 -11.36
CA LYS A 7 8.01 -15.14 -12.22
C LYS A 7 7.60 -13.87 -11.50
N VAL A 8 7.71 -12.75 -12.16
CA VAL A 8 7.31 -11.43 -11.64
C VAL A 8 6.28 -10.82 -12.57
N ALA A 9 5.39 -9.98 -12.04
CA ALA A 9 4.40 -9.26 -12.84
C ALA A 9 4.17 -7.84 -12.31
N ALA A 10 3.91 -6.90 -13.23
CA ALA A 10 3.33 -5.60 -12.95
C ALA A 10 1.89 -5.60 -13.51
N ALA A 11 0.93 -5.21 -12.68
CA ALA A 11 -0.48 -5.13 -13.07
C ALA A 11 -0.95 -3.68 -13.01
N THR A 12 -1.79 -3.30 -13.97
CA THR A 12 -2.42 -1.96 -14.01
C THR A 12 -3.93 -2.16 -14.03
N PRO A 13 -4.58 -2.31 -12.86
CA PRO A 13 -6.03 -2.48 -12.77
C PRO A 13 -6.76 -1.19 -13.17
N ARG A 14 -8.06 -1.32 -13.43
CA ARG A 14 -8.93 -0.16 -13.56
C ARG A 14 -9.01 0.55 -12.21
N VAL A 15 -8.85 1.88 -12.21
CA VAL A 15 -8.92 2.70 -11.00
C VAL A 15 -10.07 3.69 -11.10
N THR A 16 -10.85 3.78 -10.01
CA THR A 16 -11.87 4.81 -9.79
C THR A 16 -11.38 5.78 -8.72
N VAL A 17 -11.31 7.07 -9.05
CA VAL A 17 -10.77 8.09 -8.13
C VAL A 17 -11.55 8.15 -6.83
N ALA A 18 -10.83 8.05 -5.71
CA ALA A 18 -11.35 8.09 -4.33
C ALA A 18 -12.32 6.94 -3.94
N ASP A 19 -12.47 5.91 -4.77
CA ASP A 19 -13.26 4.72 -4.45
C ASP A 19 -12.32 3.56 -4.06
N CYS A 20 -11.82 3.61 -2.82
CA CYS A 20 -10.84 2.64 -2.32
C CYS A 20 -11.35 1.21 -2.42
N LYS A 21 -12.63 0.99 -2.09
CA LYS A 21 -13.24 -0.33 -2.11
C LYS A 21 -13.31 -0.93 -3.52
N ALA A 22 -13.81 -0.16 -4.50
CA ALA A 22 -13.86 -0.63 -5.88
C ALA A 22 -12.45 -0.89 -6.45
N ASN A 23 -11.46 -0.06 -6.05
CA ASN A 23 -10.08 -0.24 -6.45
C ASN A 23 -9.47 -1.50 -5.82
N GLY A 24 -9.75 -1.78 -4.55
CA GLY A 24 -9.30 -3.00 -3.88
C GLY A 24 -9.86 -4.26 -4.52
N GLU A 25 -11.14 -4.26 -4.91
CA GLU A 25 -11.76 -5.37 -5.64
C GLU A 25 -11.03 -5.66 -6.98
N GLU A 26 -10.66 -4.62 -7.73
CA GLU A 26 -9.89 -4.77 -8.99
C GLU A 26 -8.44 -5.21 -8.74
N ILE A 27 -7.80 -4.76 -7.63
CA ILE A 27 -6.48 -5.21 -7.21
C ILE A 27 -6.52 -6.70 -6.85
N LEU A 28 -7.46 -7.13 -6.01
CA LEU A 28 -7.63 -8.54 -5.60
C LEU A 28 -7.90 -9.45 -6.79
N LYS A 29 -8.73 -9.03 -7.72
CA LYS A 29 -8.97 -9.75 -8.97
C LYS A 29 -7.70 -9.96 -9.77
N ALA A 30 -6.87 -8.93 -9.93
CA ALA A 30 -5.59 -9.03 -10.62
C ALA A 30 -4.60 -9.94 -9.87
N ILE A 31 -4.56 -9.89 -8.52
CA ILE A 31 -3.76 -10.79 -7.70
C ILE A 31 -4.15 -12.24 -7.96
N HIS A 32 -5.43 -12.57 -7.89
CA HIS A 32 -5.92 -13.93 -8.13
C HIS A 32 -5.64 -14.44 -9.54
N GLU A 33 -5.63 -13.58 -10.55
CA GLU A 33 -5.21 -13.95 -11.91
C GLU A 33 -3.71 -14.25 -11.97
N MET A 34 -2.87 -13.43 -11.32
CA MET A 34 -1.43 -13.64 -11.27
C MET A 34 -1.02 -14.86 -10.44
N GLU A 35 -1.78 -15.22 -9.41
CA GLU A 35 -1.59 -16.46 -8.64
C GLU A 35 -1.73 -17.71 -9.50
N LYS A 36 -2.74 -17.76 -10.36
CA LYS A 36 -2.95 -18.88 -11.30
C LYS A 36 -1.76 -19.07 -12.23
N GLU A 37 -1.04 -17.98 -12.49
CA GLU A 37 0.18 -17.96 -13.28
C GLU A 37 1.46 -18.19 -12.46
N HIS A 38 1.34 -18.50 -11.16
CA HIS A 38 2.45 -18.72 -10.23
C HIS A 38 3.45 -17.55 -10.14
N VAL A 39 2.95 -16.32 -10.20
CA VAL A 39 3.74 -15.10 -9.98
C VAL A 39 4.17 -15.02 -8.52
N LYS A 40 5.43 -14.64 -8.24
CA LYS A 40 6.02 -14.57 -6.90
C LYS A 40 6.34 -13.15 -6.44
N LEU A 41 6.31 -12.20 -7.35
CA LEU A 41 6.44 -10.77 -7.06
C LEU A 41 5.43 -10.03 -7.92
N MET A 42 4.52 -9.30 -7.27
CA MET A 42 3.43 -8.57 -7.90
C MET A 42 3.56 -7.09 -7.55
N VAL A 43 3.54 -6.21 -8.54
CA VAL A 43 3.67 -4.76 -8.35
C VAL A 43 2.48 -4.05 -8.97
N PHE A 44 1.87 -3.16 -8.19
CA PHE A 44 0.76 -2.31 -8.60
C PHE A 44 1.19 -0.84 -8.70
N PRO A 45 0.44 0.01 -9.43
CA PRO A 45 0.79 1.41 -9.62
C PRO A 45 0.73 2.23 -8.33
N GLU A 46 1.42 3.37 -8.37
CA GLU A 46 1.32 4.44 -7.38
C GLU A 46 -0.14 4.81 -7.13
N PHE A 47 -0.52 4.93 -5.84
CA PHE A 47 -1.89 5.24 -5.42
C PHE A 47 -2.99 4.35 -6.02
N CYS A 48 -2.68 3.09 -6.32
CA CYS A 48 -3.67 2.18 -6.91
C CYS A 48 -4.90 1.97 -6.03
N ILE A 49 -4.80 2.17 -4.70
CA ILE A 49 -5.94 2.07 -3.77
C ILE A 49 -6.85 3.29 -3.87
N THR A 50 -6.31 4.50 -4.00
CA THR A 50 -7.11 5.75 -4.00
C THR A 50 -7.35 6.35 -5.38
N GLY A 51 -6.47 6.05 -6.32
CA GLY A 51 -6.29 6.82 -7.55
C GLY A 51 -5.32 7.99 -7.36
N TYR A 52 -4.55 8.29 -8.41
CA TYR A 52 -3.51 9.34 -8.39
C TYR A 52 -4.11 10.75 -8.34
N THR A 53 -5.24 10.98 -9.00
CA THR A 53 -5.82 12.32 -9.22
C THR A 53 -6.81 12.75 -8.13
N CYS A 54 -6.62 12.29 -6.89
CA CYS A 54 -7.46 12.69 -5.75
C CYS A 54 -7.25 14.14 -5.30
N HIS A 55 -6.12 14.77 -5.67
CA HIS A 55 -5.80 16.17 -5.32
C HIS A 55 -5.98 16.45 -3.81
N ASP A 56 -6.74 17.49 -3.45
CA ASP A 56 -6.95 17.89 -2.06
C ASP A 56 -7.79 16.87 -1.24
N LEU A 57 -8.38 15.87 -1.88
CA LEU A 57 -9.01 14.75 -1.16
C LEU A 57 -8.00 13.97 -0.32
N PHE A 58 -6.72 13.95 -0.69
CA PHE A 58 -5.66 13.36 0.13
C PHE A 58 -5.52 14.01 1.52
N LEU A 59 -6.04 15.23 1.72
CA LEU A 59 -6.07 15.88 3.02
C LEU A 59 -7.28 15.46 3.87
N GLN A 60 -8.25 14.76 3.29
CA GLN A 60 -9.47 14.31 3.95
C GLN A 60 -9.21 13.01 4.73
N ARG A 61 -9.52 13.04 6.02
CA ARG A 61 -9.33 11.87 6.89
C ARG A 61 -10.11 10.65 6.38
N CYS A 62 -11.35 10.85 5.90
CA CYS A 62 -12.18 9.76 5.41
C CYS A 62 -11.53 8.99 4.24
N LEU A 63 -10.81 9.66 3.34
CA LEU A 63 -10.09 8.98 2.26
C LEU A 63 -8.90 8.16 2.81
N LEU A 64 -8.16 8.75 3.75
CA LEU A 64 -6.99 8.07 4.34
C LEU A 64 -7.40 6.86 5.17
N ASP A 65 -8.47 6.99 5.98
CA ASP A 65 -9.02 5.89 6.77
C ASP A 65 -9.53 4.78 5.82
N SER A 66 -10.27 5.15 4.76
CA SER A 66 -10.74 4.17 3.76
C SER A 66 -9.61 3.47 3.00
N ALA A 67 -8.53 4.19 2.68
CA ALA A 67 -7.37 3.59 2.02
C ALA A 67 -6.64 2.61 2.96
N TRP A 68 -6.57 2.93 4.24
CA TRP A 68 -6.01 2.06 5.26
C TRP A 68 -6.84 0.79 5.46
N ASP A 69 -8.16 0.93 5.63
CA ASP A 69 -9.08 -0.19 5.79
C ASP A 69 -9.00 -1.14 4.59
N GLU A 70 -8.90 -0.58 3.38
CA GLU A 70 -8.79 -1.38 2.16
C GLU A 70 -7.43 -2.09 2.05
N LEU A 71 -6.33 -1.46 2.49
CA LEU A 71 -5.02 -2.12 2.57
C LEU A 71 -5.08 -3.35 3.48
N LEU A 72 -5.74 -3.24 4.65
CA LEU A 72 -5.93 -4.34 5.58
C LEU A 72 -6.79 -5.45 4.97
N HIS A 73 -7.85 -5.08 4.27
CA HIS A 73 -8.70 -6.03 3.55
C HIS A 73 -7.91 -6.80 2.48
N ILE A 74 -7.11 -6.09 1.66
CA ILE A 74 -6.25 -6.74 0.66
C ILE A 74 -5.24 -7.67 1.32
N ALA A 75 -4.62 -7.26 2.43
CA ALA A 75 -3.69 -8.12 3.16
C ALA A 75 -4.37 -9.41 3.63
N GLU A 76 -5.55 -9.30 4.26
CA GLU A 76 -6.31 -10.45 4.77
C GLU A 76 -6.74 -11.41 3.66
N GLU A 77 -7.29 -10.88 2.55
CA GLU A 77 -7.73 -11.69 1.40
C GLU A 77 -6.55 -12.39 0.68
N THR A 78 -5.32 -11.89 0.87
CA THR A 78 -4.11 -12.48 0.28
C THR A 78 -3.30 -13.34 1.27
N ARG A 79 -3.91 -13.77 2.38
CA ARG A 79 -3.25 -14.57 3.43
C ARG A 79 -2.64 -15.86 2.90
N GLU A 80 -3.30 -16.53 1.98
CA GLU A 80 -2.84 -17.79 1.39
C GLU A 80 -1.93 -17.58 0.16
N THR A 81 -1.72 -16.32 -0.26
CA THR A 81 -0.93 -15.97 -1.43
C THR A 81 0.57 -16.09 -1.15
N ASP A 82 1.26 -17.04 -1.78
CA ASP A 82 2.72 -17.19 -1.70
C ASP A 82 3.42 -16.27 -2.72
N ALA A 83 3.26 -14.97 -2.52
CA ALA A 83 3.91 -13.92 -3.30
C ALA A 83 4.19 -12.69 -2.43
N LEU A 84 5.19 -11.90 -2.81
CA LEU A 84 5.39 -10.55 -2.32
C LEU A 84 4.60 -9.58 -3.20
N ILE A 85 3.71 -8.78 -2.59
CA ILE A 85 2.80 -7.89 -3.29
C ILE A 85 3.09 -6.45 -2.86
N PHE A 86 3.23 -5.53 -3.83
CA PHE A 86 3.40 -4.11 -3.57
C PHE A 86 2.20 -3.33 -4.08
N VAL A 87 1.53 -2.58 -3.19
CA VAL A 87 0.40 -1.69 -3.51
C VAL A 87 0.68 -0.27 -3.07
N GLY A 88 0.27 0.72 -3.87
CA GLY A 88 0.50 2.14 -3.61
C GLY A 88 -0.69 2.80 -2.90
N LEU A 89 -0.40 3.57 -1.83
CA LEU A 89 -1.43 4.32 -1.08
C LEU A 89 -0.84 5.56 -0.38
N PRO A 90 -1.69 6.54 0.03
CA PRO A 90 -1.28 7.59 0.95
C PRO A 90 -1.25 7.06 2.39
N LEU A 91 -0.18 7.35 3.12
CA LEU A 91 -0.03 6.97 4.53
C LEU A 91 0.28 8.19 5.39
N ARG A 92 -0.51 8.41 6.44
CA ARG A 92 -0.22 9.42 7.45
C ARG A 92 0.65 8.80 8.56
N HIS A 93 1.84 9.38 8.76
CA HIS A 93 2.75 8.96 9.81
C HIS A 93 3.36 10.19 10.48
N ARG A 94 3.35 10.26 11.83
CA ARG A 94 3.90 11.36 12.64
C ARG A 94 3.53 12.76 12.17
N GLY A 95 2.28 12.95 11.77
CA GLY A 95 1.75 14.24 11.32
C GLY A 95 2.08 14.65 9.89
N LYS A 96 2.92 13.89 9.20
CA LYS A 96 3.20 14.05 7.77
C LYS A 96 2.36 13.07 6.95
N LEU A 97 2.11 13.38 5.68
CA LEU A 97 1.47 12.49 4.72
C LEU A 97 2.53 12.03 3.72
N TYR A 98 2.62 10.73 3.50
CA TYR A 98 3.57 10.12 2.59
C TYR A 98 2.86 9.37 1.46
N ASN A 99 3.49 9.37 0.30
CA ASN A 99 3.19 8.48 -0.80
C ASN A 99 4.02 7.21 -0.59
N VAL A 100 3.37 6.07 -0.34
CA VAL A 100 4.08 4.85 0.02
C VAL A 100 3.73 3.67 -0.88
N ALA A 101 4.66 2.74 -1.01
CA ALA A 101 4.37 1.39 -1.44
C ALA A 101 4.31 0.49 -0.18
N ALA A 102 3.18 -0.14 0.05
CA ALA A 102 3.03 -1.18 1.08
C ALA A 102 3.45 -2.52 0.50
N ALA A 103 4.32 -3.23 1.21
CA ALA A 103 4.72 -4.59 0.90
C ALA A 103 3.87 -5.56 1.72
N LEU A 104 3.16 -6.49 1.05
CA LEU A 104 2.29 -7.49 1.64
C LEU A 104 2.84 -8.88 1.38
N ASN A 105 2.74 -9.76 2.37
CA ASN A 105 3.07 -11.17 2.25
C ASN A 105 2.31 -12.01 3.29
N HIS A 106 1.65 -13.06 2.85
CA HIS A 106 0.89 -13.99 3.70
C HIS A 106 -0.05 -13.31 4.72
N GLY A 107 -0.87 -12.35 4.25
CA GLY A 107 -1.83 -11.67 5.11
C GLY A 107 -1.24 -10.57 6.00
N ARG A 108 0.05 -10.26 5.86
CA ARG A 108 0.76 -9.30 6.71
C ARG A 108 1.32 -8.15 5.88
N ILE A 109 1.31 -6.98 6.46
CA ILE A 109 2.06 -5.85 5.95
C ILE A 109 3.50 -6.01 6.48
N VAL A 110 4.46 -6.22 5.58
CA VAL A 110 5.86 -6.47 5.95
C VAL A 110 6.70 -5.19 5.93
N GLY A 111 6.20 -4.11 5.37
CA GLY A 111 6.86 -2.80 5.40
C GLY A 111 6.20 -1.77 4.52
N PHE A 112 6.59 -0.51 4.73
CA PHE A 112 6.23 0.64 3.89
C PHE A 112 7.49 1.28 3.33
N VAL A 113 7.50 1.51 2.03
CA VAL A 113 8.57 2.24 1.34
C VAL A 113 8.01 3.59 0.90
N PRO A 114 8.36 4.69 1.61
CA PRO A 114 7.93 6.02 1.25
C PRO A 114 8.72 6.57 0.06
N LYS A 115 8.03 7.35 -0.79
CA LYS A 115 8.64 8.04 -1.92
C LYS A 115 9.58 9.14 -1.42
N THR A 116 10.85 9.09 -1.85
CA THR A 116 11.89 10.06 -1.47
C THR A 116 11.77 11.35 -2.28
N TYR A 117 11.68 11.22 -3.61
CA TYR A 117 11.67 12.37 -4.51
C TYR A 117 10.25 12.73 -4.91
N ILE A 118 9.70 13.78 -4.30
CA ILE A 118 8.34 14.25 -4.56
C ILE A 118 8.37 15.24 -5.73
N PRO A 119 7.72 14.95 -6.88
CA PRO A 119 7.70 15.85 -8.02
C PRO A 119 6.92 17.13 -7.70
N ASN A 120 7.50 18.27 -8.08
CA ASN A 120 6.88 19.58 -7.89
C ASN A 120 7.25 20.53 -9.05
N TYR A 121 6.93 20.09 -10.27
CA TYR A 121 7.22 20.81 -11.51
C TYR A 121 6.13 20.53 -12.56
N ASN A 122 5.92 21.48 -13.46
CA ASN A 122 4.86 21.44 -14.49
C ASN A 122 3.47 21.17 -13.87
N GLU A 123 2.79 20.11 -14.32
CA GLU A 123 1.51 19.63 -13.81
C GLU A 123 1.60 18.92 -12.45
N PHE A 124 2.82 18.60 -11.99
CA PHE A 124 3.03 17.92 -10.71
C PHE A 124 3.24 18.93 -9.59
N TYR A 125 2.45 18.81 -8.53
CA TYR A 125 2.57 19.62 -7.29
C TYR A 125 2.30 18.77 -6.05
N GLU A 126 2.85 17.56 -6.05
CA GLU A 126 2.65 16.59 -4.97
C GLU A 126 3.18 17.09 -3.61
N GLN A 127 4.18 17.98 -3.58
CA GLN A 127 4.69 18.58 -2.34
C GLN A 127 3.64 19.41 -1.58
N ARG A 128 2.50 19.72 -2.22
CA ARG A 128 1.35 20.34 -1.53
C ARG A 128 0.74 19.39 -0.50
N GLN A 129 0.73 18.08 -0.77
CA GLN A 129 0.10 17.07 0.08
C GLN A 129 1.13 16.16 0.76
N PHE A 130 2.23 15.81 0.07
CA PHE A 130 3.13 14.75 0.49
C PHE A 130 4.51 15.26 0.88
N ALA A 131 5.05 14.65 1.94
CA ALA A 131 6.45 14.80 2.33
C ALA A 131 7.29 13.72 1.63
N GLY A 132 8.52 14.06 1.24
CA GLY A 132 9.52 13.09 0.86
C GLY A 132 10.09 12.37 2.08
N ALA A 133 10.51 11.12 1.92
CA ALA A 133 11.26 10.43 2.95
C ALA A 133 12.70 10.99 3.02
N GLU A 134 13.23 11.10 4.23
CA GLU A 134 14.63 11.44 4.49
C GLU A 134 15.41 10.14 4.72
N GLU A 135 16.70 10.08 4.36
CA GLU A 135 17.51 8.85 4.48
C GLU A 135 17.65 8.32 5.91
N GLU A 136 17.39 9.19 6.91
CA GLU A 136 17.45 8.85 8.34
C GLU A 136 16.11 8.33 8.90
N ASP A 137 15.03 8.35 8.09
CA ASP A 137 13.68 7.94 8.50
C ASP A 137 13.50 6.40 8.45
N VAL A 138 14.42 5.63 9.04
CA VAL A 138 14.14 4.23 9.34
C VAL A 138 13.35 4.19 10.64
N GLU A 139 12.04 4.08 10.52
CA GLU A 139 11.11 4.11 11.62
C GLU A 139 10.16 2.92 11.58
N PHE A 140 9.31 2.82 12.59
CA PHE A 140 8.23 1.85 12.61
C PHE A 140 6.89 2.59 12.66
N VAL A 141 5.92 2.09 11.91
CA VAL A 141 4.52 2.50 12.03
C VAL A 141 3.88 1.61 13.08
N ASP A 142 3.46 2.22 14.19
CA ASP A 142 2.71 1.51 15.22
C ASP A 142 1.30 1.22 14.70
N PHE A 143 0.95 -0.03 14.64
CA PHE A 143 -0.36 -0.48 14.22
C PHE A 143 -1.09 -1.17 15.36
N LEU A 144 -2.22 -0.61 15.78
CA LEU A 144 -3.18 -1.26 16.66
C LEU A 144 -4.01 -2.26 15.85
N LYS A 145 -3.70 -3.52 15.99
CA LYS A 145 -4.55 -4.60 15.50
C LYS A 145 -5.70 -4.74 16.47
N CYS A 146 -6.85 -4.11 16.20
CA CYS A 146 -8.09 -4.39 16.90
C CYS A 146 -8.54 -5.83 16.60
N GLU A 147 -8.01 -6.81 17.32
CA GLU A 147 -8.68 -8.09 17.42
C GLU A 147 -9.89 -7.94 18.38
N LYS A 148 -11.01 -8.55 18.01
CA LYS A 148 -12.34 -8.39 18.64
C LYS A 148 -12.43 -8.93 20.09
N ASN A 149 -11.31 -9.18 20.78
CA ASN A 149 -11.25 -9.61 22.16
C ASN A 149 -10.38 -8.63 22.94
N GLU A 150 -10.97 -7.93 23.89
CA GLU A 150 -10.45 -6.80 24.68
C GLU A 150 -9.22 -7.11 25.56
N GLU A 151 -8.55 -8.25 25.45
CA GLU A 151 -7.46 -8.66 26.35
C GLU A 151 -6.06 -8.75 25.72
N ASP A 152 -5.92 -8.68 24.38
CA ASP A 152 -4.61 -8.71 23.72
C ASP A 152 -4.49 -7.59 22.66
N GLU A 153 -4.09 -6.40 23.09
CA GLU A 153 -3.59 -5.35 22.18
C GLU A 153 -2.22 -5.79 21.63
N ILE A 154 -2.21 -6.43 20.47
CA ILE A 154 -0.96 -6.77 19.78
C ILE A 154 -0.56 -5.55 18.91
N TRP A 155 0.49 -4.87 19.33
CA TRP A 155 1.16 -3.84 18.53
C TRP A 155 2.11 -4.52 17.56
N ASP A 156 1.80 -4.49 16.28
CA ASP A 156 2.75 -4.87 15.23
C ASP A 156 3.53 -3.62 14.79
N GLU A 157 4.83 -3.63 15.02
CA GLU A 157 5.75 -2.61 14.49
C GLU A 157 6.02 -2.92 13.02
N ILE A 158 5.49 -2.09 12.11
CA ILE A 158 5.70 -2.26 10.67
C ILE A 158 6.85 -1.36 10.24
N PRO A 159 7.93 -1.91 9.63
CA PRO A 159 9.04 -1.12 9.13
C PRO A 159 8.59 -0.05 8.13
N PHE A 160 9.10 1.18 8.33
CA PHE A 160 8.90 2.33 7.46
C PHE A 160 10.26 2.92 7.13
N GLY A 161 10.65 2.98 5.86
CA GLY A 161 11.95 3.53 5.46
C GLY A 161 12.28 3.24 4.00
N THR A 162 13.41 3.81 3.56
CA THR A 162 13.95 3.67 2.19
C THR A 162 14.99 2.56 2.12
#